data_5bfe25e131ef54f305bcce5b4f53c455
#
_entry.id   5bfe25e131ef54f305bcce5b4f53c455
#
_cell.length_a   1.000
_cell.length_b   1.000
_cell.length_c   1.000
_cell.angle_alpha   90.00
_cell.angle_beta   90.00
_cell.angle_gamma   90.00
#
_symmetry.space_group_name_H-M   'P 1'
#
loop_
_entity.id
_entity.type
_entity.pdbx_description
1 polymer ?
#
loop_
_entity_poly.entity_id
_entity_poly.type
_entity_poly.pdbx_seq_one_letter_code
_entity_poly.pdbx_strand_id
1 'polypeptide(L)'
;MYTGMALAAFIFYLQSRQTALAWFSLVIGAAALLCAVLYFRTRSIVPVDQPTPRIVRLVFMLEVLVLAGAGVLLLWKVPNTLPWNLSPESSVLYGWVFLGLAFYYLYAILNPQWIHALGPLLGFLVYDLILFSPLFARFGNLQPEHIRGQVAASAIIIFSAVLGVYYLFVNPATRLGTESSFKRS
;
A
#
# COMPACT_ATOMS: atom_id res chain seq x y z
N MET A 1 -5.55 3.25 -8.42
CA MET A 1 -5.95 2.31 -7.32
C MET A 1 -7.40 2.47 -6.93
N TYR A 2 -7.78 3.58 -6.29
CA TYR A 2 -9.14 3.78 -5.74
C TYR A 2 -10.26 3.63 -6.77
N THR A 3 -10.05 4.08 -8.01
CA THR A 3 -11.04 3.93 -9.09
C THR A 3 -11.36 2.47 -9.42
N GLY A 4 -10.33 1.61 -9.52
CA GLY A 4 -10.50 0.17 -9.78
C GLY A 4 -11.23 -0.53 -8.63
N MET A 5 -10.86 -0.21 -7.38
CA MET A 5 -11.54 -0.75 -6.19
C MET A 5 -13.00 -0.30 -6.10
N ALA A 6 -13.28 0.99 -6.33
CA ALA A 6 -14.64 1.52 -6.31
C ALA A 6 -15.51 0.86 -7.37
N LEU A 7 -14.99 0.70 -8.58
CA LEU A 7 -15.68 0.02 -9.68
C LEU A 7 -15.95 -1.46 -9.37
N ALA A 8 -14.95 -2.19 -8.89
CA ALA A 8 -15.12 -3.59 -8.51
C ALA A 8 -16.16 -3.77 -7.39
N ALA A 9 -16.08 -2.94 -6.34
CA ALA A 9 -17.07 -2.98 -5.25
C ALA A 9 -18.49 -2.62 -5.73
N PHE A 10 -18.60 -1.67 -6.66
CA PHE A 10 -19.90 -1.32 -7.26
C PHE A 10 -20.48 -2.45 -8.10
N ILE A 11 -19.67 -3.12 -8.91
CA ILE A 11 -20.09 -4.30 -9.68
C ILE A 11 -20.59 -5.41 -8.75
N PHE A 12 -19.83 -5.72 -7.68
CA PHE A 12 -20.25 -6.71 -6.70
C PHE A 12 -21.51 -6.30 -5.93
N TYR A 13 -21.69 -5.00 -5.64
CA TYR A 13 -22.94 -4.50 -5.08
C TYR A 13 -24.11 -4.77 -6.00
N LEU A 14 -23.99 -4.51 -7.31
CA LEU A 14 -25.05 -4.78 -8.27
C LEU A 14 -25.43 -6.27 -8.34
N GLN A 15 -24.46 -7.15 -8.16
CA GLN A 15 -24.67 -8.61 -8.17
C GLN A 15 -25.27 -9.14 -6.86
N SER A 16 -24.72 -8.72 -5.71
CA SER A 16 -25.08 -9.28 -4.39
C SER A 16 -26.10 -8.45 -3.61
N ARG A 17 -26.32 -7.19 -4.01
CA ARG A 17 -27.17 -6.21 -3.30
C ARG A 17 -26.77 -5.96 -1.84
N GLN A 18 -25.53 -6.26 -1.46
CA GLN A 18 -25.03 -6.00 -0.11
C GLN A 18 -24.75 -4.50 0.09
N THR A 19 -25.49 -3.85 0.99
CA THR A 19 -25.37 -2.42 1.28
C THR A 19 -23.96 -2.00 1.73
N ALA A 20 -23.21 -2.91 2.38
CA ALA A 20 -21.82 -2.67 2.77
C ALA A 20 -20.92 -2.39 1.55
N LEU A 21 -21.12 -3.10 0.43
CA LEU A 21 -20.36 -2.87 -0.80
C LEU A 21 -20.70 -1.54 -1.47
N ALA A 22 -21.95 -1.09 -1.36
CA ALA A 22 -22.36 0.23 -1.85
C ALA A 22 -21.65 1.35 -1.07
N TRP A 23 -21.66 1.27 0.27
CA TRP A 23 -20.93 2.22 1.11
C TRP A 23 -19.42 2.20 0.85
N PHE A 24 -18.83 1.02 0.73
CA PHE A 24 -17.42 0.87 0.41
C PHE A 24 -17.09 1.53 -0.95
N SER A 25 -17.87 1.26 -2.00
CA SER A 25 -17.64 1.86 -3.33
C SER A 25 -17.76 3.39 -3.30
N LEU A 26 -18.72 3.92 -2.55
CA LEU A 26 -18.95 5.37 -2.40
C LEU A 26 -17.77 6.03 -1.67
N VAL A 27 -17.32 5.48 -0.54
CA VAL A 27 -16.21 6.03 0.26
C VAL A 27 -14.90 5.99 -0.56
N ILE A 28 -14.61 4.88 -1.22
CA ILE A 28 -13.40 4.74 -2.06
C ILE A 28 -13.49 5.64 -3.31
N GLY A 29 -14.67 5.79 -3.91
CA GLY A 29 -14.90 6.72 -5.01
C GLY A 29 -14.67 8.18 -4.60
N ALA A 30 -15.18 8.58 -3.43
CA ALA A 30 -14.92 9.91 -2.87
C ALA A 30 -13.44 10.14 -2.57
N ALA A 31 -12.74 9.14 -2.03
CA ALA A 31 -11.29 9.20 -1.83
C ALA A 31 -10.52 9.35 -3.14
N ALA A 32 -10.93 8.64 -4.21
CA ALA A 32 -10.34 8.78 -5.53
C ALA A 32 -10.50 10.20 -6.09
N LEU A 33 -11.69 10.77 -5.94
CA LEU A 33 -11.98 12.14 -6.37
C LEU A 33 -11.15 13.17 -5.59
N LEU A 34 -11.08 13.02 -4.26
CA LEU A 34 -10.25 13.87 -3.40
C LEU A 34 -8.77 13.80 -3.80
N CYS A 35 -8.22 12.61 -4.03
CA CYS A 35 -6.86 12.42 -4.51
C CYS A 35 -6.63 13.11 -5.87
N ALA A 36 -7.59 13.03 -6.80
CA ALA A 36 -7.49 13.72 -8.09
C ALA A 36 -7.48 15.25 -7.90
N VAL A 37 -8.38 15.79 -7.09
CA VAL A 37 -8.42 17.23 -6.79
C VAL A 37 -7.11 17.71 -6.15
N LEU A 38 -6.60 16.97 -5.16
CA LEU A 38 -5.32 17.30 -4.52
C LEU A 38 -4.16 17.23 -5.52
N TYR A 39 -4.11 16.21 -6.37
CA TYR A 39 -3.10 16.10 -7.43
C TYR A 39 -3.10 17.33 -8.35
N PHE A 40 -4.27 17.73 -8.86
CA PHE A 40 -4.37 18.92 -9.74
C PHE A 40 -4.00 20.22 -9.02
N ARG A 41 -4.30 20.34 -7.71
CA ARG A 41 -3.93 21.52 -6.91
C ARG A 41 -2.45 21.59 -6.58
N THR A 42 -1.80 20.45 -6.39
CA THR A 42 -0.40 20.40 -5.93
C THR A 42 0.62 20.18 -7.04
N ARG A 43 0.18 19.89 -8.27
CA ARG A 43 1.07 19.63 -9.42
C ARG A 43 2.02 20.78 -9.79
N SER A 44 1.70 22.02 -9.36
CA SER A 44 2.52 23.20 -9.59
C SER A 44 3.57 23.43 -8.48
N ILE A 45 3.52 22.68 -7.39
CA ILE A 45 4.51 22.77 -6.32
C ILE A 45 5.77 22.07 -6.80
N VAL A 46 6.85 22.84 -7.01
CA VAL A 46 8.13 22.27 -7.40
C VAL A 46 8.75 21.57 -6.19
N PRO A 47 8.97 20.26 -6.24
CA PRO A 47 9.59 19.55 -5.13
C PRO A 47 11.07 19.95 -4.99
N VAL A 48 11.58 19.95 -3.77
CA VAL A 48 13.02 20.04 -3.54
C VAL A 48 13.69 18.79 -4.11
N ASP A 49 14.72 18.98 -4.93
CA ASP A 49 15.37 17.92 -5.71
C ASP A 49 16.34 17.10 -4.83
N GLN A 50 15.78 16.28 -3.94
CA GLN A 50 16.55 15.31 -3.16
C GLN A 50 16.31 13.91 -3.76
N PRO A 51 17.38 13.18 -4.14
CA PRO A 51 17.25 11.85 -4.69
C PRO A 51 16.81 10.85 -3.62
N THR A 52 15.92 9.94 -3.99
CA THR A 52 15.52 8.82 -3.13
C THR A 52 16.73 7.90 -2.86
N PRO A 53 17.01 7.53 -1.60
CA PRO A 53 18.08 6.60 -1.26
C PRO A 53 17.98 5.28 -2.03
N ARG A 54 19.13 4.76 -2.47
CA ARG A 54 19.18 3.52 -3.29
C ARG A 54 18.50 2.33 -2.61
N ILE A 55 18.68 2.20 -1.29
CA ILE A 55 18.06 1.12 -0.50
C ILE A 55 16.54 1.20 -0.57
N VAL A 56 15.95 2.39 -0.40
CA VAL A 56 14.51 2.60 -0.49
C VAL A 56 13.99 2.21 -1.87
N ARG A 57 14.70 2.58 -2.93
CA ARG A 57 14.34 2.18 -4.31
C ARG A 57 14.41 0.67 -4.53
N LEU A 58 15.42 -0.01 -3.98
CA LEU A 58 15.55 -1.47 -4.06
C LEU A 58 14.39 -2.16 -3.34
N VAL A 59 14.03 -1.67 -2.15
CA VAL A 59 12.87 -2.20 -1.40
C VAL A 59 11.59 -1.97 -2.18
N PHE A 60 11.38 -0.79 -2.75
CA PHE A 60 10.20 -0.54 -3.58
C PHE A 60 10.15 -1.44 -4.82
N MET A 61 11.29 -1.78 -5.45
CA MET A 61 11.32 -2.75 -6.55
C MET A 61 10.87 -4.13 -6.09
N LEU A 62 11.35 -4.59 -4.93
CA LEU A 62 10.90 -5.85 -4.35
C LEU A 62 9.40 -5.83 -4.05
N GLU A 63 8.90 -4.76 -3.45
CA GLU A 63 7.48 -4.58 -3.13
C GLU A 63 6.60 -4.58 -4.40
N VAL A 64 7.04 -3.92 -5.47
CA VAL A 64 6.33 -3.97 -6.76
C VAL A 64 6.18 -5.40 -7.24
N LEU A 65 7.23 -6.21 -7.19
CA LEU A 65 7.19 -7.61 -7.64
C LEU A 65 6.26 -8.45 -6.77
N VAL A 66 6.37 -8.33 -5.44
CA VAL A 66 5.55 -9.08 -4.49
C VAL A 66 4.08 -8.68 -4.60
N LEU A 67 3.78 -7.39 -4.58
CA LEU A 67 2.41 -6.89 -4.62
C LEU A 67 1.74 -7.12 -5.98
N ALA A 68 2.48 -6.94 -7.09
CA ALA A 68 1.95 -7.24 -8.41
C ALA A 68 1.67 -8.74 -8.56
N GLY A 69 2.59 -9.60 -8.14
CA GLY A 69 2.41 -11.04 -8.17
C GLY A 69 1.22 -11.49 -7.33
N ALA A 70 1.15 -11.07 -6.07
CA ALA A 70 0.02 -11.37 -5.19
C ALA A 70 -1.29 -10.79 -5.72
N GLY A 71 -1.27 -9.57 -6.26
CA GLY A 71 -2.45 -8.93 -6.84
C GLY A 71 -3.02 -9.71 -8.03
N VAL A 72 -2.16 -10.17 -8.94
CA VAL A 72 -2.58 -11.01 -10.08
C VAL A 72 -3.14 -12.35 -9.62
N LEU A 73 -2.48 -13.04 -8.68
CA LEU A 73 -2.97 -14.31 -8.14
C LEU A 73 -4.34 -14.15 -7.45
N LEU A 74 -4.55 -13.06 -6.73
CA LEU A 74 -5.83 -12.76 -6.09
C LEU A 74 -6.94 -12.43 -7.10
N LEU A 75 -6.64 -11.73 -8.19
CA LEU A 75 -7.60 -11.50 -9.28
C LEU A 75 -8.00 -12.81 -9.96
N TRP A 76 -7.07 -13.76 -10.09
CA TRP A 76 -7.37 -15.10 -10.60
C TRP A 76 -7.98 -16.02 -9.55
N LYS A 77 -8.24 -15.51 -8.34
CA LYS A 77 -8.85 -16.24 -7.22
C LYS A 77 -8.08 -17.50 -6.84
N VAL A 78 -6.75 -17.45 -6.96
CA VAL A 78 -5.87 -18.56 -6.56
C VAL A 78 -6.00 -18.76 -5.04
N PRO A 79 -6.35 -19.97 -4.57
CA PRO A 79 -6.51 -20.22 -3.15
C PRO A 79 -5.19 -20.10 -2.40
N ASN A 80 -5.24 -19.81 -1.12
CA ASN A 80 -4.07 -19.71 -0.23
C ASN A 80 -3.00 -18.67 -0.64
N THR A 81 -3.36 -17.69 -1.46
CA THR A 81 -2.45 -16.58 -1.81
C THR A 81 -2.14 -15.72 -0.59
N LEU A 82 -3.09 -15.55 0.34
CA LEU A 82 -2.89 -14.89 1.63
C LEU A 82 -2.95 -15.89 2.78
N PRO A 83 -2.37 -15.59 3.95
CA PRO A 83 -2.37 -16.48 5.11
C PRO A 83 -3.74 -16.57 5.81
N TRP A 84 -4.81 -16.18 5.15
CA TRP A 84 -6.20 -16.31 5.60
C TRP A 84 -7.14 -16.58 4.44
N ASN A 85 -8.26 -17.23 4.74
CA ASN A 85 -9.26 -17.54 3.72
C ASN A 85 -10.00 -16.27 3.27
N LEU A 86 -10.13 -16.11 1.97
CA LEU A 86 -10.88 -15.05 1.33
C LEU A 86 -12.08 -15.61 0.56
N SER A 87 -13.20 -14.88 0.61
CA SER A 87 -14.28 -15.13 -0.37
C SER A 87 -13.81 -14.72 -1.77
N PRO A 88 -14.39 -15.30 -2.85
CA PRO A 88 -14.03 -14.92 -4.23
C PRO A 88 -14.12 -13.42 -4.51
N GLU A 89 -15.13 -12.74 -3.93
CA GLU A 89 -15.33 -11.29 -4.06
C GLU A 89 -14.24 -10.51 -3.34
N SER A 90 -13.93 -10.91 -2.09
CA SER A 90 -12.85 -10.30 -1.31
C SER A 90 -11.50 -10.48 -1.99
N SER A 91 -11.25 -11.65 -2.59
CA SER A 91 -10.02 -11.92 -3.33
C SER A 91 -9.81 -10.89 -4.44
N VAL A 92 -10.83 -10.61 -5.24
CA VAL A 92 -10.75 -9.61 -6.33
C VAL A 92 -10.53 -8.19 -5.77
N LEU A 93 -11.22 -7.82 -4.68
CA LEU A 93 -11.00 -6.52 -4.05
C LEU A 93 -9.57 -6.35 -3.54
N TYR A 94 -9.03 -7.34 -2.83
CA TYR A 94 -7.64 -7.33 -2.38
C TYR A 94 -6.67 -7.34 -3.56
N GLY A 95 -6.97 -8.06 -4.64
CA GLY A 95 -6.19 -8.04 -5.88
C GLY A 95 -6.03 -6.63 -6.44
N TRP A 96 -7.11 -5.84 -6.51
CA TRP A 96 -7.05 -4.44 -6.92
C TRP A 96 -6.28 -3.55 -5.94
N VAL A 97 -6.40 -3.80 -4.63
CA VAL A 97 -5.60 -3.07 -3.61
C VAL A 97 -4.12 -3.29 -3.86
N PHE A 98 -3.69 -4.54 -4.01
CA PHE A 98 -2.28 -4.90 -4.17
C PHE A 98 -1.70 -4.38 -5.49
N LEU A 99 -2.43 -4.51 -6.59
CA LEU A 99 -2.00 -3.92 -7.86
C LEU A 99 -1.89 -2.39 -7.77
N GLY A 100 -2.86 -1.75 -7.12
CA GLY A 100 -2.81 -0.31 -6.92
C GLY A 100 -1.61 0.15 -6.09
N LEU A 101 -1.26 -0.60 -5.04
CA LEU A 101 -0.05 -0.35 -4.26
C LEU A 101 1.21 -0.58 -5.12
N ALA A 102 1.26 -1.68 -5.90
CA ALA A 102 2.36 -1.93 -6.81
C ALA A 102 2.58 -0.77 -7.79
N PHE A 103 1.53 -0.24 -8.39
CA PHE A 103 1.62 0.95 -9.25
C PHE A 103 2.09 2.20 -8.50
N TYR A 104 1.71 2.36 -7.25
CA TYR A 104 2.15 3.49 -6.43
C TYR A 104 3.65 3.44 -6.13
N TYR A 105 4.18 2.27 -5.79
CA TYR A 105 5.63 2.08 -5.62
C TYR A 105 6.39 2.20 -6.94
N LEU A 106 5.83 1.65 -8.03
CA LEU A 106 6.42 1.79 -9.36
C LEU A 106 6.54 3.27 -9.75
N TYR A 107 5.52 4.08 -9.49
CA TYR A 107 5.58 5.52 -9.72
C TYR A 107 6.73 6.18 -8.94
N ALA A 108 6.91 5.83 -7.67
CA ALA A 108 8.01 6.35 -6.83
C ALA A 108 9.40 5.90 -7.33
N ILE A 109 9.52 4.72 -7.94
CA ILE A 109 10.76 4.24 -8.56
C ILE A 109 11.08 5.02 -9.82
N LEU A 110 10.07 5.26 -10.67
CA LEU A 110 10.23 5.98 -11.95
C LEU A 110 10.51 7.47 -11.74
N ASN A 111 10.05 8.03 -10.61
CA ASN A 111 10.30 9.41 -10.21
C ASN A 111 11.17 9.42 -8.94
N PRO A 112 12.50 9.30 -9.07
CA PRO A 112 13.40 9.02 -7.95
C PRO A 112 13.70 10.24 -7.06
N GLN A 113 12.73 11.10 -6.86
CA GLN A 113 12.79 12.23 -5.93
C GLN A 113 12.21 11.79 -4.58
N TRP A 114 12.82 12.23 -3.49
CA TRP A 114 12.43 11.85 -2.13
C TRP A 114 10.96 12.14 -1.82
N ILE A 115 10.41 13.22 -2.36
CA ILE A 115 9.01 13.60 -2.15
C ILE A 115 8.03 12.50 -2.63
N HIS A 116 8.38 11.78 -3.70
CA HIS A 116 7.56 10.68 -4.22
C HIS A 116 7.69 9.40 -3.41
N ALA A 117 8.76 9.25 -2.62
CA ALA A 117 8.97 8.12 -1.72
C ALA A 117 8.28 8.30 -0.36
N LEU A 118 8.04 9.55 0.07
CA LEU A 118 7.41 9.84 1.37
C LEU A 118 6.04 9.21 1.53
N GLY A 119 5.17 9.35 0.52
CA GLY A 119 3.82 8.80 0.56
C GLY A 119 3.81 7.27 0.70
N PRO A 120 4.52 6.52 -0.14
CA PRO A 120 4.69 5.08 0.02
C PRO A 120 5.22 4.67 1.38
N LEU A 121 6.27 5.32 1.91
CA LEU A 121 6.85 5.00 3.23
C LEU A 121 5.88 5.28 4.38
N LEU A 122 5.15 6.39 4.34
CA LEU A 122 4.10 6.68 5.32
C LEU A 122 2.96 5.66 5.21
N GLY A 123 2.60 5.27 3.99
CA GLY A 123 1.63 4.22 3.74
C GLY A 123 2.03 2.90 4.38
N PHE A 124 3.31 2.49 4.26
CA PHE A 124 3.82 1.31 4.97
C PHE A 124 3.60 1.40 6.46
N LEU A 125 4.04 2.47 7.11
CA LEU A 125 3.90 2.61 8.56
C LEU A 125 2.45 2.53 9.02
N VAL A 126 1.52 3.13 8.28
CA VAL A 126 0.09 3.06 8.60
C VAL A 126 -0.44 1.63 8.45
N TYR A 127 -0.09 0.94 7.35
CA TYR A 127 -0.48 -0.45 7.15
C TYR A 127 0.14 -1.38 8.19
N ASP A 128 1.41 -1.19 8.52
CA ASP A 128 2.12 -1.97 9.51
C ASP A 128 1.47 -1.83 10.89
N LEU A 129 1.09 -0.61 11.29
CA LEU A 129 0.38 -0.37 12.55
C LEU A 129 -1.00 -1.04 12.58
N ILE A 130 -1.76 -0.98 11.48
CA ILE A 130 -3.09 -1.59 11.40
C ILE A 130 -3.00 -3.12 11.42
N LEU A 131 -2.02 -3.69 10.68
CA LEU A 131 -1.88 -5.13 10.52
C LEU A 131 -1.11 -5.79 11.67
N PHE A 132 -0.34 -5.03 12.43
CA PHE A 132 0.48 -5.56 13.53
C PHE A 132 -0.36 -6.39 14.52
N SER A 133 -1.38 -5.79 15.11
CA SER A 133 -2.21 -6.46 16.11
C SER A 133 -2.91 -7.73 15.59
N PRO A 134 -3.68 -7.69 14.48
CA PRO A 134 -4.37 -8.89 13.99
C PRO A 134 -3.41 -9.97 13.48
N LEU A 135 -2.24 -9.58 12.95
CA LEU A 135 -1.26 -10.55 12.46
C LEU A 135 -0.61 -11.29 13.62
N PHE A 136 -0.18 -10.58 14.66
CA PHE A 136 0.48 -11.20 15.82
C PHE A 136 -0.50 -11.99 16.71
N ALA A 137 -1.75 -11.54 16.83
CA ALA A 137 -2.77 -12.30 17.57
C ALA A 137 -3.06 -13.68 16.97
N ARG A 138 -2.80 -13.88 15.66
CA ARG A 138 -3.00 -15.17 14.99
C ARG A 138 -1.95 -16.22 15.31
N PHE A 139 -0.76 -15.86 15.81
CA PHE A 139 0.29 -16.83 16.13
C PHE A 139 -0.15 -17.88 17.17
N GLY A 140 -1.12 -17.55 18.05
CA GLY A 140 -1.67 -18.49 19.04
C GLY A 140 -2.57 -19.59 18.47
N ASN A 141 -3.07 -19.44 17.22
CA ASN A 141 -4.08 -20.34 16.64
C ASN A 141 -3.75 -20.72 15.18
N LEU A 142 -2.45 -20.81 14.84
CA LEU A 142 -2.01 -21.09 13.46
C LEU A 142 -2.13 -22.57 13.13
N GLN A 143 -2.74 -22.84 11.98
CA GLN A 143 -2.64 -24.15 11.34
C GLN A 143 -1.25 -24.31 10.68
N PRO A 144 -0.64 -25.51 10.71
CA PRO A 144 0.71 -25.74 10.19
C PRO A 144 0.93 -25.26 8.75
N GLU A 145 -0.09 -25.34 7.90
CA GLU A 145 -0.07 -24.92 6.51
C GLU A 145 0.08 -23.40 6.33
N HIS A 146 -0.33 -22.60 7.32
CA HIS A 146 -0.28 -21.14 7.25
C HIS A 146 0.95 -20.53 7.94
N ILE A 147 1.75 -21.32 8.66
CA ILE A 147 2.90 -20.82 9.44
C ILE A 147 3.90 -20.08 8.52
N ARG A 148 4.24 -20.63 7.36
CA ARG A 148 5.21 -20.01 6.45
C ARG A 148 4.74 -18.64 5.96
N GLY A 149 3.49 -18.55 5.53
CA GLY A 149 2.89 -17.29 5.08
C GLY A 149 2.83 -16.25 6.19
N GLN A 150 2.47 -16.69 7.41
CA GLN A 150 2.40 -15.82 8.58
C GLN A 150 3.78 -15.27 8.98
N VAL A 151 4.79 -16.12 9.01
CA VAL A 151 6.18 -15.71 9.30
C VAL A 151 6.70 -14.74 8.23
N ALA A 152 6.47 -15.04 6.95
CA ALA A 152 6.87 -14.16 5.87
C ALA A 152 6.17 -12.79 5.95
N ALA A 153 4.85 -12.75 6.18
CA ALA A 153 4.11 -11.51 6.34
C ALA A 153 4.61 -10.70 7.56
N SER A 154 4.88 -11.36 8.69
CA SER A 154 5.42 -10.69 9.87
C SER A 154 6.82 -10.11 9.64
N ALA A 155 7.67 -10.83 8.92
CA ALA A 155 9.02 -10.35 8.58
C ALA A 155 8.95 -9.11 7.66
N ILE A 156 8.06 -9.11 6.68
CA ILE A 156 7.83 -7.96 5.79
C ILE A 156 7.38 -6.74 6.61
N ILE A 157 6.38 -6.89 7.48
CA ILE A 157 5.86 -5.80 8.32
C ILE A 157 6.95 -5.23 9.23
N ILE A 158 7.73 -6.07 9.90
CA ILE A 158 8.80 -5.60 10.77
C ILE A 158 9.87 -4.85 9.94
N PHE A 159 10.25 -5.39 8.79
CA PHE A 159 11.27 -4.79 7.93
C PHE A 159 10.80 -3.45 7.37
N SER A 160 9.56 -3.36 6.86
CA SER A 160 8.99 -2.11 6.34
C SER A 160 8.84 -1.05 7.42
N ALA A 161 8.40 -1.43 8.64
CA ALA A 161 8.30 -0.53 9.78
C ALA A 161 9.67 0.05 10.17
N VAL A 162 10.70 -0.79 10.29
CA VAL A 162 12.08 -0.36 10.61
C VAL A 162 12.61 0.59 9.53
N LEU A 163 12.42 0.25 8.26
CA LEU A 163 12.85 1.09 7.14
C LEU A 163 12.11 2.43 7.13
N GLY A 164 10.79 2.41 7.29
CA GLY A 164 9.96 3.61 7.34
C GLY A 164 10.37 4.53 8.49
N VAL A 165 10.50 3.99 9.71
CA VAL A 165 10.94 4.75 10.89
C VAL A 165 12.33 5.33 10.68
N TYR A 166 13.28 4.53 10.19
CA TYR A 166 14.64 5.00 9.96
C TYR A 166 14.70 6.19 8.99
N TYR A 167 14.10 6.06 7.81
CA TYR A 167 14.19 7.09 6.77
C TYR A 167 13.30 8.31 7.04
N LEU A 168 12.16 8.13 7.72
CA LEU A 168 11.25 9.24 8.00
C LEU A 168 11.62 10.03 9.26
N PHE A 169 12.28 9.41 10.25
CA PHE A 169 12.48 10.06 11.55
C PHE A 169 13.95 10.10 12.01
N VAL A 170 14.78 9.13 11.61
CA VAL A 170 16.14 8.98 12.12
C VAL A 170 17.18 9.55 11.16
N ASN A 171 17.10 9.27 9.87
CA ASN A 171 18.11 9.66 8.90
C ASN A 171 18.12 11.19 8.69
N PRO A 172 19.22 11.91 9.02
CA PRO A 172 19.27 13.38 8.94
C PRO A 172 19.01 13.95 7.54
N ALA A 173 19.33 13.17 6.48
CA ALA A 173 19.14 13.61 5.09
C ALA A 173 17.69 13.54 4.61
N THR A 174 16.84 12.71 5.26
CA THR A 174 15.50 12.39 4.73
C THR A 174 14.38 12.57 5.76
N ARG A 175 14.72 12.78 7.05
CA ARG A 175 13.72 12.88 8.11
C ARG A 175 12.74 14.03 7.90
N LEU A 176 11.50 13.80 8.31
CA LEU A 176 10.45 14.82 8.32
C LEU A 176 10.84 16.01 9.22
N GLY A 177 10.59 17.25 8.76
CA GLY A 177 10.84 18.45 9.55
C GLY A 177 12.23 19.09 9.39
N THR A 178 13.10 18.57 8.53
CA THR A 178 14.33 19.30 8.15
C THR A 178 13.96 20.44 7.18
N GLU A 179 14.35 21.67 7.48
CA GLU A 179 14.06 22.88 6.67
C GLU A 179 14.50 22.77 5.21
N SER A 180 15.43 21.87 4.91
CA SER A 180 15.86 21.56 3.55
C SER A 180 14.76 20.96 2.67
N SER A 181 13.67 20.45 3.27
CA SER A 181 12.56 19.82 2.54
C SER A 181 11.58 20.83 1.95
N PHE A 182 11.59 22.10 2.40
CA PHE A 182 10.66 23.14 1.97
C PHE A 182 11.35 24.50 1.83
N LYS A 183 12.31 24.65 0.91
CA LYS A 183 12.68 25.99 0.47
C LYS A 183 11.53 26.55 -0.38
N ARG A 184 10.81 27.54 0.18
CA ARG A 184 9.94 28.41 -0.62
C ARG A 184 10.83 29.20 -1.57
N SER A 185 10.67 28.98 -2.86
CA SER A 185 11.16 29.89 -3.91
C SER A 185 10.25 31.10 -3.98
#